data_c01ae884d6a46658b286facaa32d7e0a
#
_entry.id   c01ae884d6a46658b286facaa32d7e0a
#
_cell.length_a   1.000
_cell.length_b   1.000
_cell.length_c   1.000
_cell.angle_alpha   90.00
_cell.angle_beta   90.00
_cell.angle_gamma   90.00
#
_symmetry.space_group_name_H-M   'P 1'
#
loop_
_entity.id
_entity.type
_entity.pdbx_description
1 polymer ?
#
loop_
_entity_poly.entity_id
_entity_poly.type
_entity_poly.pdbx_seq_one_letter_code
_entity_poly.pdbx_strand_id
1 'polypeptide(L)'
;HITLDPGGPERDLGLERSRIMWPFATYQQRGIRQAFGTDSPITAVTSMNVLYTAITRQDPRSHWPEGGWLPSERIDAATALRNYTLGSAYAAGDEQNLGSLEPGKYADLVVMDQNPLTIDPQELQATKVQATYLAGNLIYER
;
A
#
# COMPACT_ATOMS: atom_id res chain seq x y z
N HIS A 1 9.11 1.49 2.55
CA HIS A 1 10.56 1.52 2.87
C HIS A 1 11.42 1.02 1.71
N ILE A 2 10.90 0.20 0.81
CA ILE A 2 11.61 -0.29 -0.38
C ILE A 2 12.29 0.84 -1.17
N THR A 3 11.69 2.02 -1.13
CA THR A 3 12.10 3.16 -1.95
C THR A 3 12.82 4.26 -1.19
N LEU A 4 13.01 4.12 0.13
CA LEU A 4 13.75 5.12 0.92
C LEU A 4 15.24 5.17 0.54
N ASP A 5 15.83 4.01 0.29
CA ASP A 5 17.22 3.86 -0.16
C ASP A 5 17.28 2.76 -1.24
N PRO A 6 16.89 3.09 -2.46
CA PRO A 6 16.97 2.15 -3.57
C PRO A 6 18.41 1.69 -3.79
N GLY A 7 18.64 0.36 -3.74
CA GLY A 7 19.97 -0.24 -3.77
C GLY A 7 20.65 -0.40 -2.39
N GLY A 8 20.07 0.18 -1.33
CA GLY A 8 20.54 -0.01 0.04
C GLY A 8 20.59 -1.49 0.46
N PRO A 9 19.52 -2.25 0.23
CA PRO A 9 19.53 -3.67 0.57
C PRO A 9 20.66 -4.46 -0.05
N GLU A 10 20.96 -4.27 -1.32
CA GLU A 10 22.07 -4.95 -1.99
C GLU A 10 23.44 -4.51 -1.46
N ARG A 11 23.58 -3.21 -1.20
CA ARG A 11 24.82 -2.64 -0.64
C ARG A 11 25.12 -3.19 0.76
N ASP A 12 24.08 -3.28 1.60
CA ASP A 12 24.25 -3.56 3.03
C ASP A 12 24.19 -5.06 3.35
N LEU A 13 23.42 -5.84 2.59
CA LEU A 13 23.20 -7.26 2.84
C LEU A 13 23.79 -8.18 1.74
N GLY A 14 24.15 -7.63 0.60
CA GLY A 14 24.47 -8.37 -0.61
C GLY A 14 23.24 -8.90 -1.33
N LEU A 15 23.41 -9.24 -2.62
CA LEU A 15 22.32 -9.59 -3.53
C LEU A 15 21.47 -10.78 -3.03
N GLU A 16 22.07 -11.80 -2.47
CA GLU A 16 21.37 -13.01 -2.03
C GLU A 16 20.41 -12.73 -0.86
N ARG A 17 20.86 -11.97 0.13
CA ARG A 17 20.03 -11.66 1.30
C ARG A 17 18.97 -10.60 1.01
N SER A 18 19.27 -9.66 0.13
CA SER A 18 18.30 -8.61 -0.25
C SER A 18 17.06 -9.18 -0.94
N ARG A 19 17.18 -10.32 -1.62
CA ARG A 19 16.07 -10.98 -2.31
C ARG A 19 14.91 -11.43 -1.40
N ILE A 20 15.16 -11.58 -0.10
CA ILE A 20 14.12 -11.97 0.87
C ILE A 20 13.52 -10.77 1.60
N MET A 21 13.88 -9.54 1.23
CA MET A 21 13.32 -8.34 1.82
C MET A 21 12.01 -7.94 1.13
N TRP A 22 11.01 -7.64 1.95
CA TRP A 22 9.67 -7.26 1.48
C TRP A 22 9.11 -8.20 0.41
N PRO A 23 8.99 -9.51 0.69
CA PRO A 23 8.58 -10.51 -0.30
C PRO A 23 7.05 -10.59 -0.40
N PHE A 24 6.42 -9.54 -0.91
CA PHE A 24 4.95 -9.37 -0.88
C PHE A 24 4.22 -10.46 -1.67
N ALA A 25 4.64 -10.74 -2.90
CA ALA A 25 4.01 -11.77 -3.71
C ALA A 25 4.26 -13.18 -3.13
N THR A 26 5.47 -13.43 -2.62
CA THR A 26 5.79 -14.68 -1.94
C THR A 26 4.92 -14.91 -0.70
N TYR A 27 4.68 -13.88 0.12
CA TYR A 27 3.80 -13.98 1.27
C TYR A 27 2.34 -14.22 0.86
N GLN A 28 1.86 -13.51 -0.16
CA GLN A 28 0.53 -13.73 -0.72
C GLN A 28 0.34 -15.18 -1.19
N GLN A 29 1.29 -15.71 -1.98
CA GLN A 29 1.24 -17.09 -2.48
C GLN A 29 1.23 -18.14 -1.37
N ARG A 30 1.85 -17.83 -0.24
CA ARG A 30 1.88 -18.70 0.94
C ARG A 30 0.70 -18.49 1.90
N GLY A 31 -0.25 -17.63 1.56
CA GLY A 31 -1.40 -17.32 2.40
C GLY A 31 -1.06 -16.54 3.67
N ILE A 32 0.13 -15.93 3.73
CA ILE A 32 0.55 -15.11 4.87
C ILE A 32 -0.13 -13.74 4.74
N ARG A 33 -0.89 -13.37 5.76
CA ARG A 33 -1.54 -12.04 5.81
C ARG A 33 -0.50 -10.95 5.99
N GLN A 34 -0.71 -9.84 5.30
CA GLN A 34 0.16 -8.68 5.34
C GLN A 34 -0.63 -7.44 5.73
N ALA A 35 -0.01 -6.56 6.50
CA ALA A 35 -0.53 -5.25 6.84
C ALA A 35 0.44 -4.19 6.30
N PHE A 36 -0.10 -3.17 5.62
CA PHE A 36 0.70 -2.10 5.04
C PHE A 36 0.48 -0.78 5.78
N GLY A 37 1.51 0.02 5.84
CA GLY A 37 1.51 1.35 6.42
C GLY A 37 2.66 2.19 5.91
N THR A 38 2.68 3.45 6.28
CA THR A 38 3.72 4.41 5.90
C THR A 38 4.88 4.46 6.87
N ASP A 39 4.70 3.96 8.10
CA ASP A 39 5.66 4.14 9.19
C ASP A 39 6.01 5.63 9.41
N SER A 40 5.00 6.50 9.29
CA SER A 40 5.19 7.94 9.48
C SER A 40 5.76 8.21 10.89
N PRO A 41 6.76 9.11 11.02
CA PRO A 41 7.27 10.08 10.04
C PRO A 41 8.44 9.56 9.17
N ILE A 42 8.76 8.29 9.20
CA ILE A 42 9.85 7.71 8.40
C ILE A 42 9.57 7.89 6.90
N THR A 43 8.32 7.62 6.47
CA THR A 43 7.85 8.05 5.15
C THR A 43 6.68 9.03 5.28
N ALA A 44 6.36 9.74 4.21
CA ALA A 44 5.22 10.65 4.18
C ALA A 44 3.90 9.90 4.36
N VAL A 45 2.92 10.53 5.03
CA VAL A 45 1.55 10.01 5.19
C VAL A 45 0.82 10.15 3.85
N THR A 46 1.12 9.27 2.89
CA THR A 46 0.54 9.28 1.55
C THR A 46 0.15 7.86 1.15
N SER A 47 -1.13 7.52 1.30
CA SER A 47 -1.67 6.18 1.00
C SER A 47 -1.38 5.74 -0.42
N MET A 48 -1.49 6.67 -1.39
CA MET A 48 -1.25 6.38 -2.79
C MET A 48 0.21 5.97 -3.07
N ASN A 49 1.18 6.52 -2.33
CA ASN A 49 2.58 6.10 -2.44
C ASN A 49 2.78 4.66 -1.96
N VAL A 50 2.08 4.24 -0.90
CA VAL A 50 2.13 2.85 -0.42
C VAL A 50 1.60 1.89 -1.48
N LEU A 51 0.44 2.20 -2.06
CA LEU A 51 -0.14 1.39 -3.13
C LEU A 51 0.77 1.37 -4.36
N TYR A 52 1.23 2.55 -4.82
CA TYR A 52 2.17 2.66 -5.93
C TYR A 52 3.40 1.77 -5.73
N THR A 53 4.06 1.89 -4.59
CA THR A 53 5.28 1.12 -4.30
C THR A 53 5.02 -0.39 -4.23
N ALA A 54 3.90 -0.82 -3.66
CA ALA A 54 3.53 -2.23 -3.59
C ALA A 54 3.26 -2.84 -4.97
N ILE A 55 2.65 -2.06 -5.88
CA ILE A 55 2.27 -2.49 -7.22
C ILE A 55 3.45 -2.43 -8.19
N THR A 56 4.25 -1.37 -8.14
CA THR A 56 5.34 -1.12 -9.10
C THR A 56 6.71 -1.53 -8.59
N ARG A 57 6.91 -1.48 -7.27
CA ARG A 57 8.21 -1.60 -6.59
C ARG A 57 9.21 -0.53 -7.01
N GLN A 58 8.69 0.63 -7.32
CA GLN A 58 9.45 1.82 -7.70
C GLN A 58 9.34 2.92 -6.66
N ASP A 59 10.33 3.78 -6.59
CA ASP A 59 10.22 5.04 -5.83
C ASP A 59 9.15 5.92 -6.46
N PRO A 60 8.18 6.41 -5.69
CA PRO A 60 7.06 7.18 -6.25
C PRO A 60 7.46 8.55 -6.80
N ARG A 61 8.66 9.06 -6.54
CA ARG A 61 9.12 10.35 -7.04
C ARG A 61 10.00 10.22 -8.28
N SER A 62 10.91 9.25 -8.26
CA SER A 62 11.90 9.06 -9.33
C SER A 62 11.51 7.99 -10.33
N HIS A 63 10.51 7.16 -10.01
CA HIS A 63 10.08 5.98 -10.77
C HIS A 63 11.22 4.95 -10.98
N TRP A 64 12.24 5.03 -10.13
CA TRP A 64 13.39 4.13 -10.18
C TRP A 64 13.22 2.97 -9.17
N PRO A 65 13.80 1.78 -9.42
CA PRO A 65 14.46 1.38 -10.67
C PRO A 65 13.45 1.09 -11.78
N GLU A 66 13.87 1.29 -13.02
CA GLU A 66 13.07 0.88 -14.18
C GLU A 66 12.68 -0.59 -14.04
N GLY A 67 11.41 -0.91 -14.26
CA GLY A 67 10.88 -2.24 -14.06
C GLY A 67 10.69 -2.63 -12.58
N GLY A 68 11.01 -1.78 -11.60
CA GLY A 68 10.83 -2.04 -10.17
C GLY A 68 11.90 -2.94 -9.54
N TRP A 69 12.18 -2.71 -8.27
CA TRP A 69 13.10 -3.56 -7.50
C TRP A 69 12.47 -4.92 -7.18
N LEU A 70 13.12 -6.03 -7.52
CA LEU A 70 12.57 -7.39 -7.42
C LEU A 70 11.13 -7.47 -8.00
N PRO A 71 10.95 -7.32 -9.31
CA PRO A 71 9.62 -7.22 -9.92
C PRO A 71 8.77 -8.48 -9.76
N SER A 72 9.37 -9.63 -9.43
CA SER A 72 8.66 -10.87 -9.07
C SER A 72 7.86 -10.75 -7.78
N GLU A 73 8.18 -9.78 -6.94
CA GLU A 73 7.49 -9.51 -5.66
C GLU A 73 6.43 -8.42 -5.76
N ARG A 74 6.06 -7.98 -6.97
CA ARG A 74 4.91 -7.11 -7.20
C ARG A 74 3.61 -7.83 -6.84
N ILE A 75 2.66 -7.07 -6.35
CA ILE A 75 1.28 -7.52 -6.13
C ILE A 75 0.33 -6.63 -6.93
N ASP A 76 -0.86 -7.14 -7.22
CA ASP A 76 -1.89 -6.37 -7.90
C ASP A 76 -2.52 -5.29 -6.99
N ALA A 77 -3.23 -4.35 -7.61
CA ALA A 77 -3.84 -3.22 -6.91
C ALA A 77 -4.87 -3.64 -5.86
N ALA A 78 -5.65 -4.70 -6.13
CA ALA A 78 -6.66 -5.19 -5.20
C ALA A 78 -6.00 -5.79 -3.95
N THR A 79 -4.94 -6.56 -4.13
CA THR A 79 -4.15 -7.12 -3.03
C THR A 79 -3.48 -6.00 -2.22
N ALA A 80 -2.88 -5.00 -2.88
CA ALA A 80 -2.24 -3.87 -2.21
C ALA A 80 -3.26 -3.08 -1.37
N LEU A 81 -4.43 -2.76 -1.94
CA LEU A 81 -5.49 -2.07 -1.22
C LEU A 81 -6.01 -2.90 -0.04
N ARG A 82 -6.24 -4.19 -0.23
CA ARG A 82 -6.67 -5.10 0.84
C ARG A 82 -5.65 -5.15 2.00
N ASN A 83 -4.36 -5.22 1.69
CA ASN A 83 -3.31 -5.24 2.71
C ASN A 83 -3.22 -3.90 3.46
N TYR A 84 -3.50 -2.79 2.78
CA TYR A 84 -3.51 -1.45 3.37
C TYR A 84 -4.77 -1.15 4.22
N THR A 85 -5.88 -1.84 3.97
CA THR A 85 -7.16 -1.65 4.69
C THR A 85 -7.45 -2.81 5.63
N LEU A 86 -8.02 -3.90 5.13
CA LEU A 86 -8.41 -5.06 5.93
C LEU A 86 -7.20 -5.75 6.59
N GLY A 87 -6.06 -5.80 5.91
CA GLY A 87 -4.82 -6.33 6.46
C GLY A 87 -4.34 -5.54 7.68
N SER A 88 -4.41 -4.21 7.60
CA SER A 88 -4.03 -3.33 8.73
C SER A 88 -5.03 -3.41 9.88
N ALA A 89 -6.33 -3.50 9.59
CA ALA A 89 -7.36 -3.73 10.61
C ALA A 89 -7.16 -5.07 11.33
N TYR A 90 -6.83 -6.14 10.58
CA TYR A 90 -6.49 -7.44 11.15
C TYR A 90 -5.26 -7.38 12.06
N ALA A 91 -4.20 -6.70 11.64
CA ALA A 91 -3.00 -6.54 12.47
C ALA A 91 -3.26 -5.77 13.76
N ALA A 92 -4.25 -4.86 13.75
CA ALA A 92 -4.73 -4.15 14.92
C ALA A 92 -5.71 -4.97 15.79
N GLY A 93 -6.18 -6.13 15.33
CA GLY A 93 -7.19 -6.96 16.01
C GLY A 93 -8.61 -6.39 15.91
N ASP A 94 -8.89 -5.54 14.92
CA ASP A 94 -10.16 -4.82 14.78
C ASP A 94 -10.84 -5.05 13.42
N GLU A 95 -10.52 -6.14 12.75
CA GLU A 95 -11.07 -6.49 11.43
C GLU A 95 -12.58 -6.79 11.46
N GLN A 96 -13.16 -6.99 12.62
CA GLN A 96 -14.60 -7.16 12.78
C GLN A 96 -15.36 -5.83 12.65
N ASN A 97 -14.67 -4.71 12.92
CA ASN A 97 -15.26 -3.38 12.96
C ASN A 97 -14.76 -2.49 11.82
N LEU A 98 -13.56 -2.75 11.28
CA LEU A 98 -12.84 -1.88 10.35
C LEU A 98 -12.30 -2.63 9.13
N GLY A 99 -11.75 -1.89 8.19
CA GLY A 99 -10.95 -2.39 7.08
C GLY A 99 -11.72 -2.82 5.84
N SER A 100 -13.06 -2.91 5.89
CA SER A 100 -13.91 -3.19 4.73
C SER A 100 -15.27 -2.50 4.86
N LEU A 101 -15.93 -2.27 3.71
CA LEU A 101 -17.27 -1.70 3.65
C LEU A 101 -18.31 -2.82 3.65
N GLU A 102 -18.66 -3.28 4.85
CA GLU A 102 -19.61 -4.37 5.09
C GLU A 102 -20.65 -3.94 6.11
N PRO A 103 -21.91 -4.43 6.00
CA PRO A 103 -22.93 -4.16 7.02
C PRO A 103 -22.47 -4.61 8.41
N GLY A 104 -22.59 -3.73 9.40
CA GLY A 104 -22.19 -3.98 10.78
C GLY A 104 -20.83 -3.43 11.16
N LYS A 105 -20.03 -2.99 10.19
CA LYS A 105 -18.77 -2.29 10.44
C LYS A 105 -18.94 -0.78 10.50
N TYR A 106 -17.97 -0.07 11.07
CA TYR A 106 -17.95 1.38 11.01
C TYR A 106 -17.87 1.87 9.56
N ALA A 107 -18.60 2.94 9.28
CA ALA A 107 -18.55 3.59 7.97
C ALA A 107 -17.34 4.53 7.89
N ASP A 108 -16.14 3.95 7.99
CA ASP A 108 -14.86 4.62 7.76
C ASP A 108 -14.50 4.43 6.28
N LEU A 109 -14.66 5.49 5.51
CA LEU A 109 -14.46 5.41 4.06
C LEU A 109 -13.90 6.72 3.48
N VAL A 110 -13.26 6.58 2.34
CA VAL A 110 -12.83 7.71 1.51
C VAL A 110 -13.48 7.63 0.14
N VAL A 111 -13.86 8.78 -0.39
CA VAL A 111 -14.30 8.95 -1.78
C VAL A 111 -13.13 9.53 -2.55
N MET A 112 -12.77 8.88 -3.64
CA MET A 112 -11.66 9.29 -4.50
C MET A 112 -12.17 9.69 -5.89
N ASP A 113 -11.44 10.57 -6.57
CA ASP A 113 -11.78 11.01 -7.94
C ASP A 113 -11.43 9.98 -9.01
N GLN A 114 -10.61 8.99 -8.66
CA GLN A 114 -10.19 7.91 -9.56
C GLN A 114 -10.29 6.56 -8.86
N ASN A 115 -10.47 5.50 -9.64
CA ASN A 115 -10.52 4.14 -9.10
C ASN A 115 -9.10 3.54 -9.05
N PRO A 116 -8.51 3.37 -7.85
CA PRO A 116 -7.14 2.87 -7.71
C PRO A 116 -6.96 1.42 -8.18
N LEU A 117 -8.06 0.68 -8.43
CA LEU A 117 -7.99 -0.69 -8.92
C LEU A 117 -7.85 -0.79 -10.44
N THR A 118 -8.18 0.26 -11.18
CA THR A 118 -8.25 0.24 -12.65
C THR A 118 -7.40 1.31 -13.33
N ILE A 119 -6.97 2.31 -12.61
CA ILE A 119 -6.09 3.37 -13.12
C ILE A 119 -4.68 2.81 -13.40
N ASP A 120 -3.97 3.41 -14.34
CA ASP A 120 -2.55 3.13 -14.51
C ASP A 120 -1.81 3.39 -13.20
N PRO A 121 -1.00 2.44 -12.69
CA PRO A 121 -0.23 2.65 -11.49
C PRO A 121 0.59 3.95 -11.47
N GLN A 122 1.08 4.40 -12.62
CA GLN A 122 1.83 5.66 -12.74
C GLN A 122 0.98 6.91 -12.43
N GLU A 123 -0.34 6.79 -12.52
CA GLU A 123 -1.28 7.87 -12.22
C GLU A 123 -1.82 7.84 -10.79
N LEU A 124 -1.54 6.78 -10.02
CA LEU A 124 -2.05 6.63 -8.64
C LEU A 124 -1.78 7.86 -7.76
N GLN A 125 -0.63 8.48 -7.92
CA GLN A 125 -0.25 9.65 -7.12
C GLN A 125 -1.06 10.90 -7.44
N ALA A 126 -1.67 10.97 -8.62
CA ALA A 126 -2.55 12.06 -9.01
C ALA A 126 -3.96 11.93 -8.41
N THR A 127 -4.31 10.74 -7.90
CA THR A 127 -5.60 10.46 -7.25
C THR A 127 -5.81 11.35 -6.03
N LYS A 128 -6.98 11.96 -5.95
CA LYS A 128 -7.34 12.90 -4.89
C LYS A 128 -8.51 12.38 -4.08
N VAL A 129 -8.41 12.57 -2.78
CA VAL A 129 -9.54 12.33 -1.88
C VAL A 129 -10.54 13.47 -2.05
N GLN A 130 -11.78 13.13 -2.34
CA GLN A 130 -12.91 14.08 -2.45
C GLN A 130 -13.62 14.23 -1.12
N ALA A 131 -13.81 13.12 -0.39
CA ALA A 131 -14.41 13.15 0.94
C ALA A 131 -13.84 12.03 1.81
N THR A 132 -13.85 12.26 3.12
CA THR A 132 -13.50 11.25 4.14
C THR A 132 -14.60 11.20 5.19
N TYR A 133 -15.02 9.99 5.51
CA TYR A 133 -15.99 9.72 6.56
C TYR A 133 -15.35 8.88 7.67
N LEU A 134 -15.64 9.22 8.91
CA LEU A 134 -15.27 8.48 10.11
C LEU A 134 -16.53 8.14 10.90
N ALA A 135 -16.78 6.86 11.10
CA ALA A 135 -18.01 6.36 11.71
C ALA A 135 -19.29 6.97 11.09
N GLY A 136 -19.29 7.15 9.76
CA GLY A 136 -20.38 7.75 9.01
C GLY A 136 -20.46 9.27 9.03
N ASN A 137 -19.62 9.95 9.80
CA ASN A 137 -19.57 11.41 9.84
C ASN A 137 -18.58 11.94 8.80
N LEU A 138 -19.02 12.91 8.01
CA LEU A 138 -18.14 13.63 7.08
C LEU A 138 -17.12 14.45 7.88
N ILE A 139 -15.82 14.14 7.71
CA ILE A 139 -14.73 14.85 8.42
C ILE A 139 -13.83 15.64 7.48
N TYR A 140 -13.90 15.38 6.18
CA TYR A 140 -13.19 16.10 5.13
C TYR A 140 -13.98 16.09 3.84
N GLU A 141 -14.04 17.24 3.18
CA GLU A 141 -14.57 17.44 1.83
C GLU A 141 -13.70 18.44 1.09
N ARG A 142 -13.45 18.19 -0.20
CA ARG A 142 -12.60 19.01 -1.06
C ARG A 142 -13.40 20.00 -1.88
#